data_fec46c3b4776fb089f3797883e3fe526
#
_entry.id   fec46c3b4776fb089f3797883e3fe526
#
_cell.length_a   1.000
_cell.length_b   1.000
_cell.length_c   1.000
_cell.angle_alpha   90.00
_cell.angle_beta   90.00
_cell.angle_gamma   90.00
#
_symmetry.space_group_name_H-M   'P 1'
#
loop_
_entity.id
_entity.type
_entity.pdbx_description
1 polymer ?
#
loop_
_entity_poly.entity_id
_entity_poly.type
_entity_poly.pdbx_seq_one_letter_code
_entity_poly.pdbx_strand_id
1 'polypeptide(L)'
;GGSAKMGRDSNIQAILPLWGKMLNVEKARADRIYGNDKLMPVVTALGTGIGDEFDISKVRYHKIFIMADADVDGSHICTLMLTFFFRYMRPLIDHGYVYVAQPPLFKLQKGQTVKYAYNDDEMKLLSAEMPGAKVNRYKGLGEMNPDQLWETTMNPDNRVIVQIKIEDAERADEAFSILMGEQVEPRR
;
A
#
# COMPACT_ATOMS: atom_id res chain seq x y z
N GLY A 1 8.65 -4.49 -7.50
CA GLY A 1 9.48 -3.29 -7.21
C GLY A 1 10.16 -2.72 -8.45
N GLY A 2 10.62 -3.56 -9.39
CA GLY A 2 11.33 -3.11 -10.58
C GLY A 2 10.49 -2.22 -11.49
N SER A 3 9.24 -2.60 -11.78
CA SER A 3 8.33 -1.79 -12.60
C SER A 3 8.01 -0.45 -11.98
N ALA A 4 7.81 -0.41 -10.66
CA ALA A 4 7.55 0.83 -9.93
C ALA A 4 8.76 1.77 -10.00
N LYS A 5 9.96 1.23 -9.80
CA LYS A 5 11.21 1.99 -9.88
C LYS A 5 11.45 2.58 -11.26
N MET A 6 11.15 1.83 -12.31
CA MET A 6 11.31 2.29 -13.68
C MET A 6 10.21 3.25 -14.13
N GLY A 7 8.98 3.06 -13.64
CA GLY A 7 7.82 3.86 -14.03
C GLY A 7 7.67 5.17 -13.27
N ARG A 8 8.32 5.33 -12.14
CA ARG A 8 8.17 6.52 -11.29
C ARG A 8 8.64 7.81 -11.97
N ASP A 9 8.08 8.93 -11.52
CA ASP A 9 8.68 10.23 -11.77
C ASP A 9 9.79 10.49 -10.74
N SER A 10 11.04 10.33 -11.17
CA SER A 10 12.20 10.43 -10.27
C SER A 10 12.39 11.81 -9.62
N ASN A 11 11.74 12.85 -10.16
CA ASN A 11 11.80 14.19 -9.57
C ASN A 11 10.97 14.33 -8.29
N ILE A 12 9.89 13.53 -8.17
CA ILE A 12 8.93 13.66 -7.07
C ILE A 12 8.67 12.35 -6.33
N GLN A 13 9.16 11.22 -6.83
CA GLN A 13 8.83 9.89 -6.29
C GLN A 13 10.08 9.07 -6.01
N ALA A 14 10.08 8.40 -4.87
CA ALA A 14 11.05 7.40 -4.51
C ALA A 14 10.32 6.09 -4.21
N ILE A 15 10.95 4.96 -4.51
CA ILE A 15 10.38 3.63 -4.30
C ILE A 15 11.23 2.87 -3.31
N LEU A 16 10.57 2.31 -2.30
CA LEU A 16 11.19 1.42 -1.34
C LEU A 16 10.54 0.04 -1.46
N PRO A 17 11.19 -0.93 -2.09
CA PRO A 17 10.66 -2.28 -2.17
C PRO A 17 10.80 -2.99 -0.82
N LEU A 18 9.74 -3.70 -0.42
CA LEU A 18 9.71 -4.52 0.79
C LEU A 18 9.58 -5.99 0.38
N TRP A 19 10.37 -6.85 1.00
CA TRP A 19 10.50 -8.26 0.63
C TRP A 19 9.93 -9.17 1.71
N GLY A 20 9.15 -10.19 1.30
CA GLY A 20 8.69 -11.27 2.17
C GLY A 20 7.72 -10.83 3.26
N LYS A 21 7.68 -11.59 4.35
CA LYS A 21 6.74 -11.34 5.45
C LYS A 21 7.16 -10.15 6.30
N MET A 22 6.18 -9.29 6.60
CA MET A 22 6.38 -8.17 7.52
C MET A 22 6.40 -8.67 8.97
N LEU A 23 7.15 -7.95 9.82
CA LEU A 23 7.17 -8.23 11.25
C LEU A 23 5.80 -7.94 11.87
N ASN A 24 5.34 -8.87 12.71
CA ASN A 24 4.20 -8.65 13.58
C ASN A 24 4.63 -7.77 14.77
N VAL A 25 4.39 -6.47 14.67
CA VAL A 25 4.76 -5.51 15.73
C VAL A 25 3.93 -5.65 16.98
N GLU A 26 2.81 -6.39 16.95
CA GLU A 26 1.96 -6.70 18.08
C GLU A 26 2.73 -7.43 19.18
N LYS A 27 3.59 -8.37 18.77
CA LYS A 27 4.37 -9.22 19.68
C LYS A 27 5.84 -8.81 19.78
N ALA A 28 6.26 -7.80 19.02
CA ALA A 28 7.65 -7.39 18.98
C ALA A 28 7.89 -6.20 19.89
N ARG A 29 9.03 -6.20 20.57
CA ARG A 29 9.53 -5.05 21.30
C ARG A 29 10.17 -4.05 20.33
N ALA A 30 10.30 -2.78 20.72
CA ALA A 30 10.91 -1.73 19.91
C ALA A 30 12.33 -2.09 19.46
N ASP A 31 13.11 -2.79 20.30
CA ASP A 31 14.46 -3.25 19.96
C ASP A 31 14.47 -4.23 18.78
N ARG A 32 13.45 -5.08 18.65
CA ARG A 32 13.31 -5.98 17.50
C ARG A 32 13.02 -5.24 16.20
N ILE A 33 12.36 -4.10 16.27
CA ILE A 33 12.09 -3.27 15.10
C ILE A 33 13.39 -2.70 14.55
N TYR A 34 14.27 -2.21 15.41
CA TYR A 34 15.60 -1.72 15.00
C TYR A 34 16.48 -2.80 14.37
N GLY A 35 16.29 -4.05 14.76
CA GLY A 35 17.00 -5.18 14.16
C GLY A 35 16.31 -5.82 12.97
N ASN A 36 15.16 -5.32 12.54
CA ASN A 36 14.37 -5.95 11.48
C ASN A 36 14.76 -5.43 10.09
N ASP A 37 15.21 -6.32 9.22
CA ASP A 37 15.70 -6.00 7.87
C ASP A 37 14.64 -5.37 6.96
N LYS A 38 13.37 -5.50 7.29
CA LYS A 38 12.26 -5.01 6.46
C LYS A 38 11.70 -3.69 6.93
N LEU A 39 11.69 -3.45 8.24
CA LEU A 39 11.19 -2.22 8.83
C LEU A 39 12.26 -1.14 8.93
N MET A 40 13.52 -1.51 9.17
CA MET A 40 14.61 -0.54 9.25
C MET A 40 14.79 0.31 7.99
N PRO A 41 14.69 -0.25 6.77
CA PRO A 41 14.73 0.60 5.56
C PRO A 41 13.64 1.66 5.54
N VAL A 42 12.44 1.36 6.04
CA VAL A 42 11.33 2.34 6.16
C VAL A 42 11.71 3.44 7.14
N VAL A 43 12.19 3.08 8.32
CA VAL A 43 12.60 4.04 9.37
C VAL A 43 13.69 4.96 8.85
N THR A 44 14.71 4.38 8.21
CA THR A 44 15.85 5.12 7.65
C THR A 44 15.41 6.05 6.53
N ALA A 45 14.55 5.59 5.63
CA ALA A 45 14.06 6.39 4.50
C ALA A 45 13.26 7.61 4.97
N LEU A 46 12.45 7.46 6.00
CA LEU A 46 11.63 8.54 6.55
C LEU A 46 12.44 9.51 7.42
N GLY A 47 13.45 9.02 8.11
CA GLY A 47 14.39 9.85 8.88
C GLY A 47 13.85 10.37 10.21
N THR A 48 12.69 9.91 10.66
CA THR A 48 11.99 10.45 11.84
C THR A 48 12.32 9.73 13.15
N GLY A 49 12.93 8.53 13.10
CA GLY A 49 12.97 7.64 14.24
C GLY A 49 11.62 6.95 14.49
N ILE A 50 11.49 6.24 15.58
CA ILE A 50 10.27 5.51 15.95
C ILE A 50 9.99 5.65 17.45
N GLY A 51 8.73 5.40 17.84
CA GLY A 51 8.30 5.40 19.24
C GLY A 51 8.53 6.75 19.91
N ASP A 52 9.15 6.74 21.06
CA ASP A 52 9.43 7.96 21.85
C ASP A 52 10.46 8.88 21.19
N GLU A 53 11.28 8.36 20.29
CA GLU A 53 12.29 9.12 19.55
C GLU A 53 11.74 9.74 18.26
N PHE A 54 10.48 9.47 17.92
CA PHE A 54 9.86 9.96 16.70
C PHE A 54 9.79 11.49 16.68
N ASP A 55 10.32 12.10 15.63
CA ASP A 55 10.30 13.54 15.41
C ASP A 55 9.76 13.84 14.00
N ILE A 56 8.52 14.34 13.95
CA ILE A 56 7.83 14.67 12.69
C ILE A 56 8.55 15.75 11.89
N SER A 57 9.29 16.65 12.56
CA SER A 57 10.03 17.72 11.88
C SER A 57 11.16 17.21 10.99
N LYS A 58 11.60 15.98 11.22
CA LYS A 58 12.67 15.33 10.44
C LYS A 58 12.18 14.49 9.27
N VAL A 59 10.86 14.39 9.08
CA VAL A 59 10.31 13.57 8.00
C VAL A 59 10.76 14.08 6.62
N ARG A 60 11.23 13.15 5.79
CA ARG A 60 11.73 13.47 4.45
C ARG A 60 10.64 13.48 3.39
N TYR A 61 9.51 12.84 3.65
CA TYR A 61 8.40 12.67 2.70
C TYR A 61 7.10 13.05 3.38
N HIS A 62 6.31 13.89 2.72
CA HIS A 62 5.00 14.32 3.22
C HIS A 62 3.85 13.52 2.62
N LYS A 63 4.14 12.60 1.70
CA LYS A 63 3.18 11.64 1.14
C LYS A 63 3.84 10.28 1.04
N ILE A 64 3.29 9.34 1.79
CA ILE A 64 3.81 7.98 1.89
C ILE A 64 2.71 7.06 1.39
N PHE A 65 2.98 6.34 0.31
CA PHE A 65 2.00 5.47 -0.33
C PHE A 65 2.36 4.02 -0.11
N ILE A 66 1.43 3.27 0.46
CA ILE A 66 1.54 1.82 0.56
C ILE A 66 0.98 1.23 -0.73
N MET A 67 1.80 0.50 -1.46
CA MET A 67 1.41 -0.19 -2.70
C MET A 67 1.53 -1.69 -2.48
N ALA A 68 0.43 -2.39 -2.59
CA ALA A 68 0.38 -3.84 -2.43
C ALA A 68 -0.56 -4.44 -3.47
N ASP A 69 -0.42 -5.74 -3.72
CA ASP A 69 -1.30 -6.46 -4.61
C ASP A 69 -2.74 -6.41 -4.10
N ALA A 70 -3.70 -6.40 -5.01
CA ALA A 70 -5.12 -6.36 -4.68
C ALA A 70 -5.67 -7.75 -4.34
N ASP A 71 -4.95 -8.51 -3.55
CA ASP A 71 -5.32 -9.84 -3.05
C ASP A 71 -5.31 -9.87 -1.52
N VAL A 72 -5.61 -11.03 -0.94
CA VAL A 72 -5.65 -11.21 0.52
C VAL A 72 -4.28 -10.97 1.15
N ASP A 73 -3.21 -11.44 0.51
CA ASP A 73 -1.85 -11.26 1.02
C ASP A 73 -1.43 -9.78 1.00
N GLY A 74 -1.78 -9.06 -0.08
CA GLY A 74 -1.55 -7.62 -0.18
C GLY A 74 -2.32 -6.84 0.87
N SER A 75 -3.58 -7.20 1.13
CA SER A 75 -4.39 -6.60 2.19
C SER A 75 -3.77 -6.83 3.57
N HIS A 76 -3.25 -8.02 3.82
CA HIS A 76 -2.57 -8.36 5.07
C HIS A 76 -1.29 -7.52 5.27
N ILE A 77 -0.50 -7.36 4.22
CA ILE A 77 0.70 -6.52 4.25
C ILE A 77 0.34 -5.06 4.56
N CYS A 78 -0.72 -4.53 3.93
CA CYS A 78 -1.22 -3.19 4.24
C CYS A 78 -1.59 -3.04 5.71
N THR A 79 -2.31 -4.01 6.27
CA THR A 79 -2.71 -4.01 7.68
C THR A 79 -1.49 -3.99 8.60
N LEU A 80 -0.47 -4.80 8.30
CA LEU A 80 0.77 -4.83 9.07
C LEU A 80 1.50 -3.49 9.03
N MET A 81 1.59 -2.87 7.86
CA MET A 81 2.22 -1.56 7.70
C MET A 81 1.45 -0.46 8.42
N LEU A 82 0.13 -0.46 8.35
CA LEU A 82 -0.72 0.53 9.04
C LEU A 82 -0.58 0.37 10.55
N THR A 83 -0.54 -0.85 11.07
CA THR A 83 -0.32 -1.14 12.49
C THR A 83 1.04 -0.62 12.94
N PHE A 84 2.09 -0.84 12.14
CA PHE A 84 3.42 -0.31 12.41
C PHE A 84 3.42 1.22 12.50
N PHE A 85 2.86 1.89 11.51
CA PHE A 85 2.76 3.35 11.51
C PHE A 85 1.93 3.87 12.69
N PHE A 86 0.82 3.22 12.99
CA PHE A 86 -0.04 3.62 14.11
C PHE A 86 0.68 3.52 15.46
N ARG A 87 1.43 2.45 15.70
CA ARG A 87 2.10 2.20 16.98
C ARG A 87 3.39 2.98 17.17
N TYR A 88 4.16 3.14 16.11
CA TYR A 88 5.52 3.67 16.19
C TYR A 88 5.73 5.01 15.48
N MET A 89 4.82 5.40 14.60
CA MET A 89 4.93 6.59 13.77
C MET A 89 3.59 7.32 13.66
N ARG A 90 2.82 7.34 14.73
CA ARG A 90 1.47 7.90 14.75
C ARG A 90 1.36 9.33 14.19
N PRO A 91 2.28 10.26 14.47
CA PRO A 91 2.18 11.61 13.89
C PRO A 91 2.12 11.67 12.36
N LEU A 92 2.68 10.67 11.65
CA LEU A 92 2.53 10.58 10.20
C LEU A 92 1.08 10.45 9.78
N ILE A 93 0.31 9.66 10.52
CA ILE A 93 -1.12 9.46 10.27
C ILE A 93 -1.91 10.71 10.67
N ASP A 94 -1.61 11.28 11.85
CA ASP A 94 -2.27 12.49 12.35
C ASP A 94 -2.12 13.67 11.38
N HIS A 95 -0.96 13.80 10.73
CA HIS A 95 -0.70 14.83 9.74
C HIS A 95 -1.26 14.52 8.33
N GLY A 96 -1.83 13.34 8.14
CA GLY A 96 -2.39 12.93 6.85
C GLY A 96 -1.36 12.59 5.79
N TYR A 97 -0.18 12.11 6.19
CA TYR A 97 0.91 11.79 5.26
C TYR A 97 0.87 10.36 4.72
N VAL A 98 0.04 9.49 5.29
CA VAL A 98 -0.04 8.08 4.91
C VAL A 98 -1.25 7.82 4.01
N TYR A 99 -1.00 7.16 2.89
CA TYR A 99 -2.00 6.82 1.88
C TYR A 99 -1.85 5.36 1.47
N VAL A 100 -2.93 4.78 1.00
CA VAL A 100 -2.91 3.48 0.31
C VAL A 100 -3.27 3.72 -1.14
N ALA A 101 -2.41 3.29 -2.05
CA ALA A 101 -2.67 3.32 -3.47
C ALA A 101 -3.47 2.09 -3.89
N GLN A 102 -4.49 2.28 -4.72
CA GLN A 102 -5.32 1.19 -5.23
C GLN A 102 -4.94 0.90 -6.69
N PRO A 103 -4.31 -0.26 -6.97
CA PRO A 103 -4.07 -0.66 -8.34
C PRO A 103 -5.37 -1.12 -9.01
N PRO A 104 -5.46 -1.07 -10.35
CA PRO A 104 -6.61 -1.60 -11.04
C PRO A 104 -6.66 -3.13 -10.94
N LEU A 105 -7.88 -3.68 -10.93
CA LEU A 105 -8.10 -5.13 -10.93
C LEU A 105 -8.18 -5.71 -12.35
N PHE A 106 -8.64 -4.91 -13.32
CA PHE A 106 -8.92 -5.36 -14.69
C PHE A 106 -8.36 -4.40 -15.73
N LYS A 107 -7.95 -4.98 -16.85
CA LYS A 107 -7.61 -4.28 -18.07
C LYS A 107 -8.59 -4.72 -19.17
N LEU A 108 -9.27 -3.77 -19.80
CA LEU A 108 -10.15 -4.01 -20.93
C LEU A 108 -9.50 -3.44 -22.20
N GLN A 109 -9.37 -4.27 -23.23
CA GLN A 109 -8.75 -3.87 -24.48
C GLN A 109 -9.61 -4.24 -25.67
N LYS A 110 -9.88 -3.25 -26.51
CA LYS A 110 -10.55 -3.42 -27.80
C LYS A 110 -9.78 -2.65 -28.85
N GLY A 111 -9.07 -3.39 -29.73
CA GLY A 111 -8.16 -2.77 -30.67
C GLY A 111 -7.04 -2.02 -29.97
N GLN A 112 -6.92 -0.73 -30.23
CA GLN A 112 -5.94 0.15 -29.57
C GLN A 112 -6.50 0.84 -28.31
N THR A 113 -7.79 0.69 -28.03
CA THR A 113 -8.41 1.30 -26.86
C THR A 113 -8.19 0.42 -25.64
N VAL A 114 -7.56 0.98 -24.62
CA VAL A 114 -7.28 0.31 -23.35
C VAL A 114 -7.91 1.13 -22.23
N LYS A 115 -8.71 0.46 -21.39
CA LYS A 115 -9.28 1.04 -20.17
C LYS A 115 -9.03 0.13 -18.99
N TYR A 116 -9.05 0.70 -17.78
CA TYR A 116 -8.79 -0.01 -16.54
C TYR A 116 -9.98 0.08 -15.62
N ALA A 117 -10.29 -1.00 -14.91
CA ALA A 117 -11.34 -1.05 -13.91
C ALA A 117 -10.74 -1.39 -12.54
N TYR A 118 -11.17 -0.68 -11.51
CA TYR A 118 -10.65 -0.81 -10.15
C TYR A 118 -11.50 -1.72 -9.27
N ASN A 119 -12.69 -2.10 -9.74
CA ASN A 119 -13.58 -3.03 -9.07
C ASN A 119 -14.48 -3.77 -10.09
N ASP A 120 -15.26 -4.73 -9.61
CA ASP A 120 -16.14 -5.53 -10.48
C ASP A 120 -17.24 -4.69 -11.13
N ASP A 121 -17.79 -3.71 -10.43
CA ASP A 121 -18.85 -2.84 -10.95
C ASP A 121 -18.35 -1.97 -12.11
N GLU A 122 -17.15 -1.39 -11.96
CA GLU A 122 -16.51 -0.63 -13.05
C GLU A 122 -16.22 -1.53 -14.25
N MET A 123 -15.77 -2.75 -14.01
CA MET A 123 -15.50 -3.71 -15.08
C MET A 123 -16.76 -4.02 -15.88
N LYS A 124 -17.88 -4.23 -15.20
CA LYS A 124 -19.18 -4.48 -15.86
C LYS A 124 -19.64 -3.28 -16.68
N LEU A 125 -19.51 -2.06 -16.14
CA LEU A 125 -19.87 -0.84 -16.85
C LEU A 125 -19.00 -0.65 -18.10
N LEU A 126 -17.68 -0.82 -17.97
CA LEU A 126 -16.76 -0.70 -19.11
C LEU A 126 -16.96 -1.79 -20.14
N SER A 127 -17.30 -3.01 -19.72
CA SER A 127 -17.63 -4.11 -20.66
C SER A 127 -18.87 -3.79 -21.48
N ALA A 128 -19.86 -3.13 -20.89
CA ALA A 128 -21.06 -2.68 -21.60
C ALA A 128 -20.74 -1.56 -22.62
N GLU A 129 -19.82 -0.66 -22.26
CA GLU A 129 -19.36 0.42 -23.15
C GLU A 129 -18.43 -0.06 -24.27
N MET A 130 -17.76 -1.18 -24.05
CA MET A 130 -16.77 -1.76 -24.96
C MET A 130 -17.14 -3.19 -25.37
N PRO A 131 -18.24 -3.40 -26.13
CA PRO A 131 -18.65 -4.76 -26.51
C PRO A 131 -17.54 -5.50 -27.28
N GLY A 132 -17.26 -6.74 -26.89
CA GLY A 132 -16.21 -7.54 -27.50
C GLY A 132 -14.79 -7.24 -27.01
N ALA A 133 -14.62 -6.36 -26.04
CA ALA A 133 -13.31 -6.10 -25.46
C ALA A 133 -12.77 -7.31 -24.72
N LYS A 134 -11.45 -7.52 -24.84
CA LYS A 134 -10.75 -8.54 -24.05
C LYS A 134 -10.55 -8.03 -22.64
N VAL A 135 -10.99 -8.82 -21.65
CA VAL A 135 -10.85 -8.48 -20.23
C VAL A 135 -9.77 -9.35 -19.63
N ASN A 136 -8.73 -8.73 -19.08
CA ASN A 136 -7.68 -9.40 -18.33
C ASN A 136 -7.75 -8.97 -16.88
N ARG A 137 -7.71 -9.93 -15.94
CA ARG A 137 -7.63 -9.66 -14.53
C ARG A 137 -6.17 -9.64 -14.09
N TYR A 138 -5.77 -8.60 -13.38
CA TYR A 138 -4.46 -8.54 -12.75
C TYR A 138 -4.46 -9.33 -11.44
N LYS A 139 -3.45 -10.17 -11.27
CA LYS A 139 -3.23 -10.91 -10.03
C LYS A 139 -2.33 -10.15 -9.06
N GLY A 140 -1.46 -9.28 -9.57
CA GLY A 140 -0.56 -8.49 -8.76
C GLY A 140 0.13 -7.40 -9.56
N LEU A 141 0.80 -6.51 -8.86
CA LEU A 141 1.54 -5.38 -9.44
C LEU A 141 2.67 -5.82 -10.38
N GLY A 142 3.22 -7.02 -10.14
CA GLY A 142 4.29 -7.57 -10.97
C GLY A 142 3.90 -7.90 -12.40
N GLU A 143 2.61 -8.01 -12.69
CA GLU A 143 2.10 -8.23 -14.04
C GLU A 143 2.04 -6.94 -14.88
N MET A 144 2.22 -5.79 -14.24
CA MET A 144 2.21 -4.50 -14.92
C MET A 144 3.61 -4.12 -15.37
N ASN A 145 3.71 -3.61 -16.60
CA ASN A 145 4.94 -2.96 -17.05
C ASN A 145 5.06 -1.56 -16.41
N PRO A 146 6.23 -0.90 -16.50
CA PRO A 146 6.43 0.42 -15.89
C PRO A 146 5.42 1.48 -16.34
N ASP A 147 5.06 1.52 -17.62
CA ASP A 147 4.12 2.51 -18.15
C ASP A 147 2.69 2.28 -17.63
N GLN A 148 2.27 1.02 -17.55
CA GLN A 148 0.97 0.67 -16.99
C GLN A 148 0.86 1.01 -15.50
N LEU A 149 1.90 0.72 -14.75
CA LEU A 149 1.93 1.03 -13.32
C LEU A 149 1.94 2.53 -13.07
N TRP A 150 2.69 3.29 -13.85
CA TRP A 150 2.68 4.75 -13.80
C TRP A 150 1.27 5.29 -14.07
N GLU A 151 0.71 4.93 -15.24
CA GLU A 151 -0.56 5.47 -15.70
C GLU A 151 -1.72 5.19 -14.75
N THR A 152 -1.76 3.98 -14.14
CA THR A 152 -2.89 3.53 -13.34
C THR A 152 -2.75 3.80 -11.85
N THR A 153 -1.53 3.80 -11.32
CA THR A 153 -1.31 3.72 -9.87
C THR A 153 -0.41 4.83 -9.33
N MET A 154 0.54 5.32 -10.09
CA MET A 154 1.56 6.24 -9.61
C MET A 154 1.39 7.67 -10.11
N ASN A 155 0.79 7.88 -11.29
CA ASN A 155 0.58 9.22 -11.83
C ASN A 155 -0.40 10.00 -10.95
N PRO A 156 0.01 11.15 -10.37
CA PRO A 156 -0.85 11.96 -9.50
C PRO A 156 -2.19 12.37 -10.16
N ASP A 157 -2.23 12.47 -11.48
CA ASP A 157 -3.43 12.89 -12.21
C ASP A 157 -4.47 11.76 -12.34
N ASN A 158 -4.03 10.50 -12.31
CA ASN A 158 -4.87 9.35 -12.63
C ASN A 158 -5.04 8.36 -11.46
N ARG A 159 -4.10 8.37 -10.51
CA ARG A 159 -4.08 7.39 -9.42
C ARG A 159 -5.31 7.47 -8.51
N VAL A 160 -5.73 6.31 -8.03
CA VAL A 160 -6.75 6.20 -6.98
C VAL A 160 -6.03 5.94 -5.67
N ILE A 161 -6.17 6.85 -4.72
CA ILE A 161 -5.54 6.77 -3.41
C ILE A 161 -6.55 7.01 -2.30
N VAL A 162 -6.31 6.40 -1.16
CA VAL A 162 -7.09 6.60 0.07
C VAL A 162 -6.15 7.15 1.13
N GLN A 163 -6.46 8.34 1.64
CA GLN A 163 -5.75 8.90 2.79
C GLN A 163 -6.16 8.13 4.05
N ILE A 164 -5.16 7.65 4.78
CA ILE A 164 -5.41 6.93 6.02
C ILE A 164 -5.64 7.91 7.16
N LYS A 165 -6.77 7.75 7.82
CA LYS A 165 -7.11 8.50 9.03
C LYS A 165 -6.82 7.65 10.26
N ILE A 166 -6.76 8.30 11.42
CA ILE A 166 -6.44 7.59 12.67
C ILE A 166 -7.44 6.47 12.97
N GLU A 167 -8.72 6.66 12.64
CA GLU A 167 -9.75 5.64 12.83
C GLU A 167 -9.52 4.40 11.96
N ASP A 168 -9.02 4.58 10.75
CA ASP A 168 -8.69 3.48 9.84
C ASP A 168 -7.52 2.66 10.40
N ALA A 169 -6.52 3.33 10.93
CA ALA A 169 -5.35 2.69 11.54
C ALA A 169 -5.71 1.97 12.84
N GLU A 170 -6.60 2.54 13.65
CA GLU A 170 -7.12 1.90 14.86
C GLU A 170 -7.87 0.61 14.53
N ARG A 171 -8.72 0.63 13.50
CA ARG A 171 -9.43 -0.58 13.05
C ARG A 171 -8.48 -1.65 12.54
N ALA A 172 -7.46 -1.27 11.80
CA ALA A 172 -6.44 -2.21 11.32
C ALA A 172 -5.67 -2.82 12.49
N ASP A 173 -5.30 -2.02 13.48
CA ASP A 173 -4.63 -2.48 14.69
C ASP A 173 -5.49 -3.43 15.51
N GLU A 174 -6.76 -3.10 15.73
CA GLU A 174 -7.72 -3.95 16.44
C GLU A 174 -7.94 -5.27 15.70
N ALA A 175 -8.18 -5.24 14.39
CA ALA A 175 -8.35 -6.44 13.59
C ALA A 175 -7.11 -7.33 13.64
N PHE A 176 -5.94 -6.73 13.62
CA PHE A 176 -4.67 -7.43 13.72
C PHE A 176 -4.46 -8.05 15.10
N SER A 177 -4.78 -7.32 16.17
CA SER A 177 -4.72 -7.82 17.55
C SER A 177 -5.64 -9.02 17.77
N ILE A 178 -6.86 -8.97 17.22
CA ILE A 178 -7.84 -10.07 17.30
C ILE A 178 -7.36 -11.30 16.51
N LEU A 179 -6.85 -11.09 15.29
CA LEU A 179 -6.46 -12.19 14.40
C LEU A 179 -5.13 -12.84 14.78
N MET A 180 -4.19 -12.07 15.30
CA MET A 180 -2.80 -12.49 15.55
C MET A 180 -2.40 -12.47 17.02
N GLY A 181 -3.28 -12.00 17.89
CA GLY A 181 -3.10 -11.98 19.34
C GLY A 181 -3.46 -13.33 19.99
N GLU A 182 -3.49 -13.38 21.30
CA GLU A 182 -3.81 -14.58 22.09
C GLU A 182 -5.31 -14.93 22.07
N GLN A 183 -6.17 -14.01 21.66
CA GLN A 183 -7.61 -14.25 21.56
C GLN A 183 -7.92 -14.84 20.17
N VAL A 184 -8.08 -16.14 20.13
CA VAL A 184 -8.27 -16.91 18.88
C VAL A 184 -9.75 -17.00 18.47
N GLU A 185 -10.67 -16.32 19.14
CA GLU A 185 -12.10 -16.60 19.03
C GLU A 185 -12.88 -16.12 17.79
N PRO A 186 -12.52 -15.17 16.94
CA PRO A 186 -13.40 -14.87 15.82
C PRO A 186 -13.00 -15.47 14.48
N ARG A 187 -12.29 -16.56 14.45
CA ARG A 187 -12.06 -17.28 13.20
C ARG A 187 -13.30 -18.10 12.81
N ARG A 188 -14.33 -17.44 12.45
CA ARG A 188 -15.48 -18.09 11.82
C ARG A 188 -15.69 -17.54 10.41
#